data_af9a79a912abdb30ca8aca2c378518c7
#
_entry.id   af9a79a912abdb30ca8aca2c378518c7
#
_cell.length_a   1.000
_cell.length_b   1.000
_cell.length_c   1.000
_cell.angle_alpha   90.00
_cell.angle_beta   90.00
_cell.angle_gamma   90.00
#
_symmetry.space_group_name_H-M   'P 1'
#
loop_
_entity.id
_entity.type
_entity.pdbx_description
1 polymer ?
#
loop_
_entity_poly.entity_id
_entity_poly.type
_entity_poly.pdbx_seq_one_letter_code
_entity_poly.pdbx_strand_id
1 'polypeptide(L)'
;MKRIVIVCEGPTEQEFCNNVLLPEFIRHGITIEAPAIKHSHGGIVPWGTLRKQLVNHLYESDVHVSMLIDYYGIKDDYKFPGWQESKTIQDKQERMHFLFDRMREDLPAQLQNRFLPYIQLHEFEGLLFSDIDVLQHNFMPYEIDIKELQEAADKYPNPEFINDHPNTAPSKRLGRAICGYDKVLYGNLLAMDIGLEKIREKCPLFNEWIIAMLTTKR
;
A
#
# COMPACT_ATOMS: atom_id res chain seq x y z
N MET A 1 0.30 -18.84 16.64
CA MET A 1 0.73 -18.10 15.45
C MET A 1 0.30 -16.66 15.67
N LYS A 2 1.16 -15.67 15.42
CA LYS A 2 0.82 -14.26 15.55
C LYS A 2 -0.13 -13.88 14.42
N ARG A 3 -1.10 -13.00 14.68
CA ARG A 3 -2.13 -12.63 13.71
C ARG A 3 -2.05 -11.13 13.42
N ILE A 4 -2.04 -10.78 12.13
CA ILE A 4 -2.12 -9.40 11.67
C ILE A 4 -3.35 -9.28 10.75
N VAL A 5 -4.20 -8.30 11.02
CA VAL A 5 -5.30 -7.91 10.15
C VAL A 5 -4.88 -6.66 9.37
N ILE A 6 -4.87 -6.74 8.05
CA ILE A 6 -4.58 -5.61 7.15
C ILE A 6 -5.90 -5.21 6.46
N VAL A 7 -6.47 -4.09 6.85
CA VAL A 7 -7.68 -3.56 6.20
C VAL A 7 -7.29 -2.95 4.85
N CYS A 8 -7.77 -3.54 3.77
CA CYS A 8 -7.40 -3.20 2.39
C CYS A 8 -8.42 -2.28 1.73
N GLU A 9 -7.97 -1.36 0.87
CA GLU A 9 -8.84 -0.49 0.10
C GLU A 9 -9.78 -1.26 -0.82
N GLY A 10 -9.23 -2.24 -1.55
CA GLY A 10 -9.96 -3.01 -2.53
C GLY A 10 -9.36 -4.38 -2.85
N PRO A 11 -9.86 -5.03 -3.91
CA PRO A 11 -9.43 -6.38 -4.29
C PRO A 11 -7.94 -6.49 -4.63
N THR A 12 -7.34 -5.47 -5.25
CA THR A 12 -5.92 -5.48 -5.61
C THR A 12 -5.03 -5.65 -4.38
N GLU A 13 -5.28 -4.85 -3.34
CA GLU A 13 -4.53 -4.89 -2.09
C GLU A 13 -4.79 -6.19 -1.32
N GLN A 14 -6.02 -6.74 -1.40
CA GLN A 14 -6.35 -8.04 -0.79
C GLN A 14 -5.56 -9.18 -1.44
N GLU A 15 -5.57 -9.25 -2.78
CA GLU A 15 -4.82 -10.25 -3.54
C GLU A 15 -3.31 -10.13 -3.29
N PHE A 16 -2.77 -8.92 -3.23
CA PHE A 16 -1.38 -8.68 -2.86
C PHE A 16 -1.06 -9.20 -1.45
N CYS A 17 -1.90 -8.92 -0.48
CA CYS A 17 -1.73 -9.44 0.88
C CYS A 17 -1.75 -10.97 0.92
N ASN A 18 -2.65 -11.60 0.16
CA ASN A 18 -2.82 -13.06 0.16
C ASN A 18 -1.72 -13.78 -0.63
N ASN A 19 -1.31 -13.23 -1.77
CA ASN A 19 -0.43 -13.94 -2.71
C ASN A 19 1.06 -13.54 -2.56
N VAL A 20 1.35 -12.34 -2.07
CA VAL A 20 2.73 -11.84 -1.92
C VAL A 20 3.15 -11.77 -0.45
N LEU A 21 2.33 -11.17 0.42
CA LEU A 21 2.71 -11.00 1.83
C LEU A 21 2.52 -12.28 2.65
N LEU A 22 1.36 -12.90 2.59
CA LEU A 22 1.02 -14.04 3.46
C LEU A 22 2.02 -15.20 3.37
N PRO A 23 2.49 -15.64 2.18
CA PRO A 23 3.47 -16.74 2.08
C PRO A 23 4.76 -16.44 2.83
N GLU A 24 5.26 -15.21 2.78
CA GLU A 24 6.46 -14.80 3.49
C GLU A 24 6.23 -14.71 4.99
N PHE A 25 5.12 -14.12 5.41
CA PHE A 25 4.79 -13.94 6.82
C PHE A 25 4.55 -15.27 7.55
N ILE A 26 4.01 -16.28 6.86
CA ILE A 26 3.87 -17.65 7.40
C ILE A 26 5.25 -18.22 7.79
N ARG A 27 6.30 -17.98 7.01
CA ARG A 27 7.68 -18.42 7.33
C ARG A 27 8.19 -17.79 8.63
N HIS A 28 7.67 -16.64 9.01
CA HIS A 28 7.97 -15.94 10.26
C HIS A 28 6.98 -16.26 11.39
N GLY A 29 6.09 -17.25 11.22
CA GLY A 29 5.10 -17.62 12.23
C GLY A 29 3.96 -16.61 12.39
N ILE A 30 3.70 -15.80 11.37
CA ILE A 30 2.67 -14.76 11.32
C ILE A 30 1.63 -15.13 10.27
N THR A 31 0.34 -15.02 10.61
CA THR A 31 -0.74 -15.09 9.63
C THR A 31 -1.29 -13.71 9.32
N ILE A 32 -1.68 -13.48 8.09
CA ILE A 32 -2.31 -12.24 7.62
C ILE A 32 -3.77 -12.54 7.25
N GLU A 33 -4.67 -11.66 7.67
CA GLU A 33 -6.04 -11.56 7.20
C GLU A 33 -6.21 -10.20 6.51
N ALA A 34 -6.78 -10.18 5.31
CA ALA A 34 -6.87 -8.98 4.48
C ALA A 34 -8.33 -8.61 4.16
N PRO A 35 -9.15 -8.18 5.16
CA PRO A 35 -10.51 -7.75 4.89
C PRO A 35 -10.53 -6.42 4.12
N ALA A 36 -11.49 -6.27 3.19
CA ALA A 36 -11.75 -4.99 2.56
C ALA A 36 -12.37 -3.98 3.54
N ILE A 37 -12.22 -2.69 3.22
CA ILE A 37 -12.93 -1.61 3.90
C ILE A 37 -14.44 -1.83 3.78
N LYS A 38 -15.13 -1.89 4.91
CA LYS A 38 -16.60 -2.02 4.96
C LYS A 38 -17.26 -0.74 4.49
N HIS A 39 -18.39 -0.91 3.78
CA HIS A 39 -19.19 0.20 3.25
C HIS A 39 -18.46 1.08 2.22
N SER A 40 -17.30 0.62 1.70
CA SER A 40 -16.74 1.18 0.48
C SER A 40 -17.46 0.55 -0.72
N HIS A 41 -17.81 1.34 -1.70
CA HIS A 41 -18.25 0.82 -3.02
C HIS A 41 -17.05 0.71 -3.98
N GLY A 42 -15.90 0.30 -3.43
CA GLY A 42 -14.58 0.36 -4.08
C GLY A 42 -13.90 1.72 -3.81
N GLY A 43 -12.92 1.73 -2.90
CA GLY A 43 -12.16 2.92 -2.53
C GLY A 43 -12.20 3.24 -1.02
N ILE A 44 -11.61 4.37 -0.66
CA ILE A 44 -11.47 4.82 0.73
C ILE A 44 -12.77 5.44 1.24
N VAL A 45 -13.03 5.25 2.54
CA VAL A 45 -14.14 5.86 3.26
C VAL A 45 -13.64 6.95 4.23
N PRO A 46 -14.53 7.84 4.74
CA PRO A 46 -14.16 8.79 5.78
C PRO A 46 -13.51 8.12 7.00
N TRP A 47 -12.52 8.80 7.59
CA TRP A 47 -11.74 8.26 8.71
C TRP A 47 -12.58 7.66 9.83
N GLY A 48 -13.65 8.33 10.25
CA GLY A 48 -14.52 7.83 11.32
C GLY A 48 -15.11 6.45 11.04
N THR A 49 -15.39 6.13 9.77
CA THR A 49 -15.87 4.80 9.35
C THR A 49 -14.74 3.78 9.35
N LEU A 50 -13.60 4.12 8.75
CA LEU A 50 -12.41 3.26 8.72
C LEU A 50 -11.90 2.99 10.14
N ARG A 51 -11.76 4.03 10.97
CA ARG A 51 -11.36 3.94 12.37
C ARG A 51 -12.22 2.96 13.17
N LYS A 52 -13.54 3.01 12.99
CA LYS A 52 -14.45 2.07 13.66
C LYS A 52 -14.14 0.63 13.31
N GLN A 53 -13.86 0.33 12.04
CA GLN A 53 -13.47 -1.00 11.60
C GLN A 53 -12.12 -1.41 12.21
N LEU A 54 -11.10 -0.54 12.16
CA LEU A 54 -9.78 -0.79 12.73
C LEU A 54 -9.87 -1.08 14.23
N VAL A 55 -10.60 -0.26 14.98
CA VAL A 55 -10.81 -0.41 16.43
C VAL A 55 -11.55 -1.71 16.75
N ASN A 56 -12.53 -2.12 15.95
CA ASN A 56 -13.22 -3.39 16.16
C ASN A 56 -12.24 -4.58 16.05
N HIS A 57 -11.36 -4.58 15.06
CA HIS A 57 -10.32 -5.62 14.97
C HIS A 57 -9.30 -5.52 16.11
N LEU A 58 -8.93 -4.31 16.53
CA LEU A 58 -7.99 -4.12 17.66
C LEU A 58 -8.55 -4.61 19.02
N TYR A 59 -9.86 -4.74 19.16
CA TYR A 59 -10.47 -5.36 20.34
C TYR A 59 -10.47 -6.89 20.32
N GLU A 60 -10.14 -7.51 19.19
CA GLU A 60 -9.89 -8.95 19.16
C GLU A 60 -8.63 -9.32 19.94
N SER A 61 -8.57 -10.53 20.48
CA SER A 61 -7.41 -10.98 21.25
C SER A 61 -6.21 -11.27 20.34
N ASP A 62 -5.03 -10.94 20.82
CA ASP A 62 -3.73 -11.28 20.20
C ASP A 62 -3.59 -10.88 18.71
N VAL A 63 -4.14 -9.73 18.34
CA VAL A 63 -4.10 -9.20 16.99
C VAL A 63 -3.34 -7.88 16.91
N HIS A 64 -2.53 -7.71 15.85
CA HIS A 64 -2.09 -6.41 15.38
C HIS A 64 -2.93 -6.02 14.17
N VAL A 65 -3.22 -4.75 14.03
CA VAL A 65 -4.04 -4.24 12.92
C VAL A 65 -3.22 -3.26 12.11
N SER A 66 -3.33 -3.38 10.81
CA SER A 66 -2.76 -2.46 9.84
C SER A 66 -3.80 -2.08 8.80
N MET A 67 -3.41 -1.27 7.86
CA MET A 67 -4.21 -0.96 6.68
C MET A 67 -3.31 -0.80 5.47
N LEU A 68 -3.83 -1.06 4.28
CA LEU A 68 -3.18 -0.83 2.99
C LEU A 68 -4.17 -0.07 2.10
N ILE A 69 -3.95 1.22 1.98
CA ILE A 69 -4.77 2.16 1.21
C ILE A 69 -3.88 3.12 0.42
N ASP A 70 -4.40 3.70 -0.65
CA ASP A 70 -3.68 4.64 -1.48
C ASP A 70 -3.82 6.09 -0.99
N TYR A 71 -2.72 6.85 -0.98
CA TYR A 71 -2.74 8.27 -0.61
C TYR A 71 -3.70 9.09 -1.48
N TYR A 72 -3.77 8.78 -2.77
CA TYR A 72 -4.63 9.49 -3.71
C TYR A 72 -6.13 9.24 -3.52
N GLY A 73 -6.49 8.15 -2.89
CA GLY A 73 -7.89 7.87 -2.54
C GLY A 73 -8.42 8.76 -1.42
N ILE A 74 -7.54 9.41 -0.62
CA ILE A 74 -7.94 10.21 0.53
C ILE A 74 -8.40 11.60 0.09
N LYS A 75 -9.66 11.92 0.37
CA LYS A 75 -10.26 13.23 0.11
C LYS A 75 -10.17 14.15 1.32
N ASP A 76 -10.18 15.45 1.07
CA ASP A 76 -10.09 16.48 2.12
C ASP A 76 -11.22 16.41 3.16
N ASP A 77 -12.41 16.02 2.73
CA ASP A 77 -13.60 15.86 3.56
C ASP A 77 -13.65 14.55 4.35
N TYR A 78 -12.72 13.62 4.09
CA TYR A 78 -12.64 12.34 4.81
C TYR A 78 -12.08 12.46 6.24
N LYS A 79 -11.54 13.62 6.61
CA LYS A 79 -11.12 13.97 7.96
C LYS A 79 -10.09 13.01 8.57
N PHE A 80 -9.13 12.57 7.76
CA PHE A 80 -8.00 11.81 8.28
C PHE A 80 -7.20 12.68 9.27
N PRO A 81 -6.77 12.12 10.42
CA PRO A 81 -5.99 12.86 11.42
C PRO A 81 -4.72 13.46 10.82
N GLY A 82 -4.50 14.75 11.05
CA GLY A 82 -3.34 15.47 10.52
C GLY A 82 -3.36 15.73 9.01
N TRP A 83 -4.46 15.42 8.30
CA TRP A 83 -4.49 15.51 6.83
C TRP A 83 -4.18 16.91 6.29
N GLN A 84 -4.77 17.95 6.87
CA GLN A 84 -4.55 19.32 6.40
C GLN A 84 -3.14 19.81 6.73
N GLU A 85 -2.67 19.53 7.95
CA GLU A 85 -1.33 19.88 8.42
C GLU A 85 -0.25 19.18 7.60
N SER A 86 -0.48 17.92 7.23
CA SER A 86 0.47 17.14 6.44
C SER A 86 0.80 17.76 5.08
N LYS A 87 -0.13 18.52 4.49
CA LYS A 87 0.06 19.19 3.20
C LYS A 87 1.15 20.28 3.23
N THR A 88 1.48 20.79 4.41
CA THR A 88 2.55 21.77 4.59
C THR A 88 3.94 21.13 4.64
N ILE A 89 4.02 19.81 4.87
CA ILE A 89 5.27 19.06 4.94
C ILE A 89 5.74 18.75 3.51
N GLN A 90 6.90 19.30 3.12
CA GLN A 90 7.41 19.18 1.76
C GLN A 90 7.98 17.78 1.48
N ASP A 91 8.74 17.24 2.44
CA ASP A 91 9.24 15.88 2.32
C ASP A 91 8.10 14.86 2.40
N LYS A 92 8.02 14.00 1.39
CA LYS A 92 6.91 13.04 1.27
C LYS A 92 7.00 11.92 2.31
N GLN A 93 8.20 11.48 2.69
CA GLN A 93 8.38 10.46 3.72
C GLN A 93 8.01 11.00 5.09
N GLU A 94 8.51 12.19 5.44
CA GLU A 94 8.13 12.88 6.69
C GLU A 94 6.62 13.11 6.76
N ARG A 95 5.99 13.49 5.64
CA ARG A 95 4.53 13.63 5.55
C ARG A 95 3.81 12.34 5.87
N MET A 96 4.26 11.20 5.34
CA MET A 96 3.63 9.91 5.60
C MET A 96 3.81 9.48 7.06
N HIS A 97 5.02 9.64 7.64
CA HIS A 97 5.25 9.36 9.05
C HIS A 97 4.39 10.23 9.96
N PHE A 98 4.28 11.52 9.65
CA PHE A 98 3.38 12.42 10.37
C PHE A 98 1.92 11.92 10.36
N LEU A 99 1.40 11.51 9.20
CA LEU A 99 0.05 10.95 9.10
C LEU A 99 -0.10 9.66 9.89
N PHE A 100 0.89 8.77 9.85
CA PHE A 100 0.88 7.52 10.62
C PHE A 100 0.81 7.79 12.11
N ASP A 101 1.57 8.75 12.62
CA ASP A 101 1.56 9.13 14.02
C ASP A 101 0.21 9.76 14.43
N ARG A 102 -0.33 10.68 13.62
CA ARG A 102 -1.65 11.28 13.90
C ARG A 102 -2.77 10.24 13.92
N MET A 103 -2.78 9.29 12.98
CA MET A 103 -3.77 8.21 12.98
C MET A 103 -3.63 7.29 14.20
N ARG A 104 -2.40 7.00 14.63
CA ARG A 104 -2.14 6.20 15.82
C ARG A 104 -2.62 6.91 17.07
N GLU A 105 -2.32 8.18 17.22
CA GLU A 105 -2.70 9.02 18.36
C GLU A 105 -4.22 9.20 18.48
N ASP A 106 -4.97 9.15 17.39
CA ASP A 106 -6.44 9.24 17.38
C ASP A 106 -7.13 7.98 17.92
N LEU A 107 -6.40 6.88 18.08
CA LEU A 107 -6.94 5.65 18.67
C LEU A 107 -6.86 5.69 20.21
N PRO A 108 -7.72 4.89 20.91
CA PRO A 108 -7.60 4.71 22.35
C PRO A 108 -6.17 4.28 22.74
N ALA A 109 -5.61 4.90 23.78
CA ALA A 109 -4.19 4.73 24.16
C ALA A 109 -3.76 3.26 24.31
N GLN A 110 -4.63 2.41 24.87
CA GLN A 110 -4.35 0.98 25.05
C GLN A 110 -4.28 0.17 23.75
N LEU A 111 -4.75 0.74 22.62
CA LEU A 111 -4.75 0.08 21.30
C LEU A 111 -3.63 0.56 20.39
N GLN A 112 -3.02 1.71 20.68
CA GLN A 112 -2.05 2.39 19.79
C GLN A 112 -0.85 1.50 19.46
N ASN A 113 -0.33 0.76 20.42
CA ASN A 113 0.85 -0.10 20.23
C ASN A 113 0.59 -1.32 19.32
N ARG A 114 -0.68 -1.64 19.06
CA ARG A 114 -1.07 -2.74 18.18
C ARG A 114 -1.56 -2.28 16.81
N PHE A 115 -1.58 -0.96 16.58
CA PHE A 115 -1.92 -0.38 15.28
C PHE A 115 -0.66 0.03 14.52
N LEU A 116 -0.52 -0.52 13.32
CA LEU A 116 0.60 -0.30 12.39
C LEU A 116 0.06 0.40 11.13
N PRO A 117 -0.22 1.71 11.19
CA PRO A 117 -0.78 2.43 10.06
C PRO A 117 0.16 2.41 8.86
N TYR A 118 -0.40 2.22 7.67
CA TYR A 118 0.32 2.37 6.42
C TYR A 118 -0.62 2.93 5.34
N ILE A 119 -0.14 3.91 4.62
CA ILE A 119 -0.75 4.47 3.43
C ILE A 119 0.30 4.38 2.33
N GLN A 120 -0.01 3.70 1.23
CA GLN A 120 0.87 3.66 0.07
C GLN A 120 0.98 5.07 -0.53
N LEU A 121 2.20 5.58 -0.62
CA LEU A 121 2.45 6.89 -1.22
C LEU A 121 2.02 6.85 -2.69
N HIS A 122 1.11 7.72 -3.04
CA HIS A 122 0.41 7.80 -4.33
C HIS A 122 -0.55 6.62 -4.55
N GLU A 123 -0.12 5.52 -5.17
CA GLU A 123 -0.94 4.37 -5.54
C GLU A 123 -0.15 3.06 -5.39
N PHE A 124 -0.87 1.96 -5.15
CA PHE A 124 -0.33 0.60 -5.11
C PHE A 124 0.54 0.28 -6.33
N GLU A 125 0.11 0.70 -7.52
CA GLU A 125 0.82 0.43 -8.77
C GLU A 125 2.24 1.03 -8.80
N GLY A 126 2.56 1.97 -7.92
CA GLY A 126 3.93 2.44 -7.76
C GLY A 126 4.90 1.29 -7.43
N LEU A 127 4.46 0.33 -6.62
CA LEU A 127 5.27 -0.83 -6.24
C LEU A 127 5.70 -1.69 -7.43
N LEU A 128 4.91 -1.71 -8.51
CA LEU A 128 5.18 -2.50 -9.72
C LEU A 128 6.36 -1.97 -10.53
N PHE A 129 6.80 -0.74 -10.29
CA PHE A 129 7.99 -0.17 -10.90
C PHE A 129 9.29 -0.58 -10.18
N SER A 130 9.20 -1.50 -9.22
CA SER A 130 10.39 -2.02 -8.51
C SER A 130 11.29 -2.89 -9.38
N ASP A 131 10.73 -3.48 -10.47
CA ASP A 131 11.50 -4.23 -11.44
C ASP A 131 10.89 -4.10 -12.84
N ILE A 132 11.50 -3.26 -13.67
CA ILE A 132 11.02 -3.00 -15.04
C ILE A 132 11.30 -4.19 -15.97
N ASP A 133 12.35 -4.96 -15.71
CA ASP A 133 12.67 -6.16 -16.50
C ASP A 133 11.57 -7.21 -16.35
N VAL A 134 11.00 -7.37 -15.17
CA VAL A 134 9.86 -8.26 -14.95
C VAL A 134 8.65 -7.81 -15.79
N LEU A 135 8.36 -6.50 -15.84
CA LEU A 135 7.27 -5.99 -16.67
C LEU A 135 7.53 -6.34 -18.16
N GLN A 136 8.76 -6.12 -18.62
CA GLN A 136 9.12 -6.43 -20.00
C GLN A 136 8.98 -7.93 -20.35
N HIS A 137 9.31 -8.83 -19.41
CA HIS A 137 9.24 -10.28 -19.65
C HIS A 137 7.80 -10.84 -19.62
N ASN A 138 6.87 -10.14 -18.98
CA ASN A 138 5.48 -10.60 -18.86
C ASN A 138 4.61 -10.28 -20.08
N PHE A 139 5.09 -9.48 -21.03
CA PHE A 139 4.32 -9.04 -22.19
C PHE A 139 5.12 -9.21 -23.48
N MET A 140 4.43 -9.45 -24.60
CA MET A 140 5.06 -9.40 -25.91
C MET A 140 5.46 -7.96 -26.26
N PRO A 141 6.51 -7.75 -27.07
CA PRO A 141 7.02 -6.41 -27.40
C PRO A 141 5.97 -5.44 -27.99
N TYR A 142 4.91 -5.97 -28.61
CA TYR A 142 3.82 -5.17 -29.18
C TYR A 142 2.69 -4.88 -28.18
N GLU A 143 2.72 -5.49 -26.98
CA GLU A 143 1.72 -5.32 -25.94
C GLU A 143 2.14 -4.29 -24.90
N ILE A 144 3.44 -3.93 -24.84
CA ILE A 144 3.99 -3.03 -23.82
C ILE A 144 4.90 -1.96 -24.42
N ASP A 145 4.69 -0.70 -24.03
CA ASP A 145 5.66 0.38 -24.23
C ASP A 145 6.59 0.45 -23.02
N ILE A 146 7.62 -0.41 -23.05
CA ILE A 146 8.59 -0.50 -21.96
C ILE A 146 9.39 0.79 -21.78
N LYS A 147 9.57 1.58 -22.86
CA LYS A 147 10.32 2.83 -22.82
C LYS A 147 9.63 3.87 -21.93
N GLU A 148 8.30 4.01 -22.05
CA GLU A 148 7.54 4.92 -21.16
C GLU A 148 7.70 4.53 -19.69
N LEU A 149 7.69 3.23 -19.38
CA LEU A 149 7.82 2.74 -18.01
C LEU A 149 9.24 2.91 -17.47
N GLN A 150 10.26 2.65 -18.28
CA GLN A 150 11.66 2.86 -17.91
C GLN A 150 11.95 4.34 -17.64
N GLU A 151 11.54 5.24 -18.55
CA GLU A 151 11.68 6.68 -18.35
C GLU A 151 11.01 7.17 -17.06
N ALA A 152 9.86 6.58 -16.70
CA ALA A 152 9.20 6.89 -15.45
C ALA A 152 10.01 6.39 -14.25
N ALA A 153 10.52 5.17 -14.28
CA ALA A 153 11.34 4.61 -13.21
C ALA A 153 12.63 5.41 -13.00
N ASP A 154 13.30 5.81 -14.07
CA ASP A 154 14.58 6.55 -14.02
C ASP A 154 14.42 8.00 -13.52
N LYS A 155 13.23 8.58 -13.70
CA LYS A 155 12.96 9.97 -13.32
C LYS A 155 12.86 10.20 -11.81
N TYR A 156 12.46 9.19 -11.06
CA TYR A 156 12.15 9.34 -9.63
C TYR A 156 13.17 8.61 -8.75
N PRO A 157 13.39 9.06 -7.49
CA PRO A 157 14.38 8.46 -6.59
C PRO A 157 14.08 6.98 -6.27
N ASN A 158 12.81 6.63 -6.23
CA ASN A 158 12.32 5.27 -6.02
C ASN A 158 10.86 5.15 -6.53
N PRO A 159 10.33 3.91 -6.67
CA PRO A 159 9.00 3.67 -7.21
C PRO A 159 7.85 4.37 -6.45
N GLU A 160 7.96 4.53 -5.14
CA GLU A 160 6.92 5.17 -4.32
C GLU A 160 6.74 6.67 -4.66
N PHE A 161 7.76 7.30 -5.26
CA PHE A 161 7.72 8.71 -5.64
C PHE A 161 7.17 8.95 -7.05
N ILE A 162 6.89 7.88 -7.81
CA ILE A 162 6.42 8.02 -9.19
C ILE A 162 5.05 8.67 -9.21
N ASN A 163 5.05 9.98 -9.22
CA ASN A 163 3.92 10.82 -9.62
C ASN A 163 4.18 12.31 -9.48
N ASP A 164 3.78 13.07 -10.50
CA ASP A 164 3.79 14.53 -10.47
C ASP A 164 2.39 15.13 -10.69
N HIS A 165 1.45 14.35 -11.24
CA HIS A 165 0.13 14.83 -11.64
C HIS A 165 -0.86 13.66 -11.79
N PRO A 166 -2.18 13.86 -11.58
CA PRO A 166 -3.18 12.79 -11.72
C PRO A 166 -3.12 12.00 -13.03
N ASN A 167 -2.72 12.64 -14.13
CA ASN A 167 -2.60 11.98 -15.45
C ASN A 167 -1.30 11.16 -15.60
N THR A 168 -0.36 11.29 -14.69
CA THR A 168 0.93 10.58 -14.68
C THR A 168 1.06 9.64 -13.49
N ALA A 169 -0.05 9.37 -12.81
CA ALA A 169 -0.13 8.38 -11.74
C ALA A 169 0.34 7.00 -12.23
N PRO A 170 0.93 6.16 -11.36
CA PRO A 170 1.42 4.84 -11.72
C PRO A 170 0.40 4.00 -12.49
N SER A 171 -0.84 3.92 -12.04
CA SER A 171 -1.93 3.20 -12.72
C SER A 171 -2.21 3.74 -14.14
N LYS A 172 -2.11 5.06 -14.33
CA LYS A 172 -2.31 5.69 -15.64
C LYS A 172 -1.16 5.40 -16.61
N ARG A 173 0.07 5.31 -16.09
CA ARG A 173 1.24 4.91 -16.88
C ARG A 173 1.12 3.46 -17.34
N LEU A 174 0.84 2.54 -16.42
CA LEU A 174 0.63 1.14 -16.75
C LEU A 174 -0.53 0.96 -17.76
N GLY A 175 -1.67 1.63 -17.54
CA GLY A 175 -2.81 1.55 -18.43
C GLY A 175 -2.59 2.13 -19.83
N ARG A 176 -1.60 3.04 -20.02
CA ARG A 176 -1.19 3.51 -21.34
C ARG A 176 -0.15 2.61 -21.99
N ALA A 177 0.82 2.17 -21.17
CA ALA A 177 1.97 1.41 -21.68
C ALA A 177 1.64 -0.06 -21.94
N ILE A 178 0.63 -0.63 -21.27
CA ILE A 178 0.28 -2.05 -21.37
C ILE A 178 -1.10 -2.17 -22.01
N CYS A 179 -1.16 -2.87 -23.15
CA CYS A 179 -2.41 -3.12 -23.86
C CYS A 179 -3.34 -4.01 -23.01
N GLY A 180 -4.58 -3.52 -22.75
CA GLY A 180 -5.55 -4.28 -21.96
C GLY A 180 -5.21 -4.41 -20.48
N TYR A 181 -4.40 -3.51 -19.92
CA TYR A 181 -4.06 -3.54 -18.49
C TYR A 181 -5.30 -3.59 -17.60
N ASP A 182 -5.39 -4.63 -16.78
CA ASP A 182 -6.37 -4.76 -15.70
C ASP A 182 -5.65 -4.68 -14.35
N LYS A 183 -6.05 -3.72 -13.51
CA LYS A 183 -5.38 -3.43 -12.24
C LYS A 183 -5.36 -4.64 -11.31
N VAL A 184 -6.48 -5.34 -11.17
CA VAL A 184 -6.60 -6.46 -10.22
C VAL A 184 -5.79 -7.66 -10.70
N LEU A 185 -5.94 -8.01 -11.98
CA LEU A 185 -5.27 -9.17 -12.56
C LEU A 185 -3.76 -8.94 -12.70
N TYR A 186 -3.37 -7.96 -13.51
CA TYR A 186 -1.95 -7.72 -13.78
C TYR A 186 -1.21 -7.13 -12.60
N GLY A 187 -1.86 -6.27 -11.81
CA GLY A 187 -1.23 -5.71 -10.61
C GLY A 187 -0.76 -6.81 -9.65
N ASN A 188 -1.58 -7.83 -9.44
CA ASN A 188 -1.22 -8.95 -8.59
C ASN A 188 -0.17 -9.88 -9.22
N LEU A 189 -0.35 -10.29 -10.49
CA LEU A 189 0.59 -11.17 -11.19
C LEU A 189 1.99 -10.55 -11.25
N LEU A 190 2.08 -9.29 -11.64
CA LEU A 190 3.36 -8.57 -11.71
C LEU A 190 4.00 -8.44 -10.31
N ALA A 191 3.22 -8.14 -9.27
CA ALA A 191 3.75 -8.07 -7.92
C ALA A 191 4.29 -9.42 -7.41
N MET A 192 3.67 -10.54 -7.80
CA MET A 192 4.17 -11.89 -7.50
C MET A 192 5.49 -12.18 -8.22
N ASP A 193 5.60 -11.82 -9.49
CA ASP A 193 6.78 -12.07 -10.30
C ASP A 193 7.97 -11.17 -9.90
N ILE A 194 7.71 -9.91 -9.53
CA ILE A 194 8.69 -8.99 -8.94
C ILE A 194 9.19 -9.54 -7.61
N GLY A 195 8.28 -10.03 -6.81
CA GLY A 195 8.57 -10.60 -5.50
C GLY A 195 8.77 -9.56 -4.39
N LEU A 196 8.43 -9.99 -3.17
CA LEU A 196 8.44 -9.11 -1.99
C LEU A 196 9.81 -8.50 -1.70
N GLU A 197 10.88 -9.29 -1.84
CA GLU A 197 12.25 -8.82 -1.56
C GLU A 197 12.65 -7.63 -2.45
N LYS A 198 12.34 -7.72 -3.75
CA LYS A 198 12.65 -6.66 -4.71
C LYS A 198 11.85 -5.40 -4.45
N ILE A 199 10.55 -5.54 -4.13
CA ILE A 199 9.69 -4.41 -3.74
C ILE A 199 10.27 -3.74 -2.49
N ARG A 200 10.64 -4.49 -1.46
CA ARG A 200 11.25 -3.96 -0.23
C ARG A 200 12.57 -3.24 -0.46
N GLU A 201 13.42 -3.78 -1.36
CA GLU A 201 14.70 -3.15 -1.75
C GLU A 201 14.49 -1.76 -2.34
N LYS A 202 13.46 -1.61 -3.17
CA LYS A 202 13.21 -0.40 -3.96
C LYS A 202 12.28 0.62 -3.30
N CYS A 203 11.45 0.19 -2.35
CA CYS A 203 10.38 0.98 -1.74
C CYS A 203 10.62 1.16 -0.23
N PRO A 204 11.31 2.23 0.20
CA PRO A 204 11.70 2.42 1.60
C PRO A 204 10.54 2.48 2.59
N LEU A 205 9.48 3.26 2.34
CA LEU A 205 8.30 3.36 3.22
C LEU A 205 7.59 2.01 3.35
N PHE A 206 7.43 1.33 2.22
CA PHE A 206 6.86 -0.02 2.20
C PHE A 206 7.73 -0.99 3.02
N ASN A 207 9.05 -0.94 2.86
CA ASN A 207 9.96 -1.81 3.62
C ASN A 207 9.89 -1.53 5.14
N GLU A 208 9.81 -0.27 5.56
CA GLU A 208 9.61 0.09 6.98
C GLU A 208 8.33 -0.53 7.55
N TRP A 209 7.24 -0.49 6.78
CA TRP A 209 5.98 -1.12 7.16
C TRP A 209 6.10 -2.64 7.30
N ILE A 210 6.75 -3.32 6.35
CA ILE A 210 7.01 -4.77 6.44
C ILE A 210 7.85 -5.09 7.67
N ILE A 211 8.93 -4.34 7.93
CA ILE A 211 9.76 -4.51 9.13
C ILE A 211 8.93 -4.33 10.41
N ALA A 212 8.12 -3.27 10.47
CA ALA A 212 7.26 -3.02 11.63
C ALA A 212 6.33 -4.21 11.91
N MET A 213 5.70 -4.80 10.88
CA MET A 213 4.85 -5.98 11.03
C MET A 213 5.63 -7.23 11.47
N LEU A 214 6.82 -7.47 10.91
CA LEU A 214 7.65 -8.64 11.25
C LEU A 214 8.20 -8.56 12.68
N THR A 215 8.49 -7.36 13.18
CA THR A 215 9.12 -7.11 14.49
C THR A 215 8.13 -6.89 15.62
N THR A 216 6.82 -6.84 15.38
CA THR A 216 5.82 -6.70 16.46
C THR A 216 6.01 -7.80 17.49
N LYS A 217 5.99 -7.43 18.77
CA LYS A 217 6.07 -8.37 19.90
C LYS A 217 4.69 -8.98 20.20
N ARG A 218 4.67 -10.18 20.78
CA ARG A 218 3.45 -10.74 21.37
C ARG A 218 2.98 -9.90 22.54
#